data_519433e8595b5fd9750a50ac450af4ff
#
_entry.id   519433e8595b5fd9750a50ac450af4ff
#
_cell.length_a   1.000
_cell.length_b   1.000
_cell.length_c   1.000
_cell.angle_alpha   90.00
_cell.angle_beta   90.00
_cell.angle_gamma   90.00
#
_symmetry.space_group_name_H-M   'P 1'
#
loop_
_entity.id
_entity.type
_entity.pdbx_description
1 polymer ?
#
loop_
_entity_poly.entity_id
_entity_poly.type
_entity_poly.pdbx_seq_one_letter_code
_entity_poly.pdbx_strand_id
1 'polypeptide(L)'
;MRRRDFVKVILGSAAGWPLAVRAQQGERVRRVAVLSSAGSIDTSDPETQANVTAFVEALQHLGWASGRNLRIDHRVGGNNVERIRKLAEELVALAPDVILTAGATSVAPLLQATRSTPVVFVNVADPVGAGYAESLARPGRNATGFMSLGTI
;
A
#
# COMPACT_ATOMS: atom_id res chain seq x y z
N MET A 1 55.82 -8.34 -18.55
CA MET A 1 54.50 -7.59 -18.45
C MET A 1 54.79 -6.17 -17.98
N ARG A 2 54.53 -5.21 -18.80
CA ARG A 2 54.77 -3.80 -18.45
C ARG A 2 53.61 -3.29 -17.60
N ARG A 3 53.89 -2.51 -16.56
CA ARG A 3 52.93 -1.95 -15.61
C ARG A 3 51.75 -1.19 -16.27
N ARG A 4 51.88 -0.83 -17.55
CA ARG A 4 50.83 -0.11 -18.32
C ARG A 4 49.67 -1.01 -18.78
N ASP A 5 49.83 -2.29 -18.88
CA ASP A 5 48.79 -3.21 -19.35
C ASP A 5 47.85 -3.65 -18.23
N PHE A 6 48.29 -3.57 -16.96
CA PHE A 6 47.47 -3.89 -15.81
C PHE A 6 46.40 -2.82 -15.50
N VAL A 7 46.71 -1.56 -15.82
CA VAL A 7 45.75 -0.42 -15.59
C VAL A 7 44.61 -0.41 -16.60
N LYS A 8 44.81 -0.94 -17.81
CA LYS A 8 43.77 -0.98 -18.84
C LYS A 8 42.71 -2.05 -18.59
N VAL A 9 43.01 -3.10 -17.85
CA VAL A 9 42.06 -4.18 -17.52
C VAL A 9 41.13 -3.78 -16.38
N ILE A 10 41.55 -2.90 -15.46
CA ILE A 10 40.74 -2.47 -14.31
C ILE A 10 39.71 -1.40 -14.70
N LEU A 11 39.95 -0.61 -15.76
CA LEU A 11 39.04 0.44 -16.21
C LEU A 11 37.82 -0.07 -17.01
N GLY A 12 37.85 -1.32 -17.46
CA GLY A 12 36.73 -1.93 -18.23
C GLY A 12 35.62 -2.54 -17.40
N SER A 13 35.85 -2.81 -16.11
CA SER A 13 34.91 -3.58 -15.26
C SER A 13 33.96 -2.72 -14.38
N ALA A 14 34.19 -1.40 -14.32
CA ALA A 14 33.42 -0.53 -13.41
C ALA A 14 32.14 0.06 -14.02
N ALA A 15 31.91 -0.07 -15.32
CA ALA A 15 30.79 0.56 -16.01
C ALA A 15 29.48 -0.28 -16.04
N GLY A 16 29.55 -1.57 -15.66
CA GLY A 16 28.40 -2.48 -15.74
C GLY A 16 27.54 -2.61 -14.47
N TRP A 17 28.04 -2.19 -13.32
CA TRP A 17 27.37 -2.43 -12.04
C TRP A 17 26.11 -1.58 -11.77
N PRO A 18 26.01 -0.31 -12.18
CA PRO A 18 24.81 0.47 -11.88
C PRO A 18 23.57 0.02 -12.69
N LEU A 19 23.75 -0.64 -13.83
CA LEU A 19 22.63 -1.13 -14.66
C LEU A 19 22.02 -2.42 -14.13
N ALA A 20 22.82 -3.32 -13.56
CA ALA A 20 22.35 -4.58 -12.96
C ALA A 20 21.49 -4.34 -11.70
N VAL A 21 21.83 -3.35 -10.88
CA VAL A 21 21.07 -2.99 -9.67
C VAL A 21 19.69 -2.41 -10.03
N ARG A 22 19.57 -1.67 -11.11
CA ARG A 22 18.27 -1.17 -11.60
C ARG A 22 17.39 -2.27 -12.19
N ALA A 23 17.97 -3.26 -12.84
CA ALA A 23 17.21 -4.39 -13.39
C ALA A 23 16.60 -5.28 -12.29
N GLN A 24 17.29 -5.46 -11.15
CA GLN A 24 16.77 -6.22 -10.01
C GLN A 24 15.65 -5.50 -9.25
N GLN A 25 15.58 -4.17 -9.29
CA GLN A 25 14.47 -3.41 -8.70
C GLN A 25 13.19 -3.47 -9.54
N GLY A 26 13.26 -3.83 -10.82
CA GLY A 26 12.10 -3.93 -11.72
C GLY A 26 11.29 -5.24 -11.58
N GLU A 27 11.83 -6.28 -10.95
CA GLU A 27 11.18 -7.59 -10.84
C GLU A 27 10.48 -7.85 -9.51
N ARG A 28 10.61 -6.97 -8.52
CA ARG A 28 9.96 -7.17 -7.22
C ARG A 28 8.46 -6.89 -7.32
N VAL A 29 7.67 -7.95 -7.18
CA VAL A 29 6.21 -7.84 -7.05
C VAL A 29 5.87 -7.13 -5.74
N ARG A 30 5.21 -5.98 -5.82
CA ARG A 30 4.72 -5.24 -4.66
C ARG A 30 3.39 -5.80 -4.21
N ARG A 31 3.19 -5.84 -2.89
CA ARG A 31 1.94 -6.32 -2.30
C ARG A 31 1.19 -5.16 -1.66
N VAL A 32 -0.05 -4.97 -2.10
CA VAL A 32 -1.00 -4.03 -1.52
C VAL A 32 -2.09 -4.84 -0.83
N ALA A 33 -2.26 -4.61 0.47
CA ALA A 33 -3.41 -5.14 1.20
C ALA A 33 -4.53 -4.09 1.21
N VAL A 34 -5.77 -4.50 1.05
CA VAL A 34 -6.94 -3.62 1.10
C VAL A 34 -7.93 -4.15 2.14
N LEU A 35 -8.25 -3.33 3.13
CA LEU A 35 -9.27 -3.64 4.14
C LEU A 35 -10.39 -2.62 4.06
N SER A 36 -11.57 -3.07 3.70
CA SER A 36 -12.77 -2.25 3.67
C SER A 36 -13.66 -2.55 4.87
N SER A 37 -14.05 -1.52 5.62
CA SER A 37 -15.03 -1.61 6.70
C SER A 37 -16.39 -1.07 6.29
N ALA A 38 -16.43 -0.24 5.25
CA ALA A 38 -17.68 0.25 4.66
C ALA A 38 -17.98 -0.54 3.37
N GLY A 39 -19.24 -0.72 3.11
CA GLY A 39 -19.73 -1.44 1.95
C GLY A 39 -20.33 -2.80 2.30
N SER A 40 -21.10 -3.31 1.39
CA SER A 40 -21.67 -4.63 1.46
C SER A 40 -20.55 -5.68 1.46
N ILE A 41 -20.69 -6.71 2.27
CA ILE A 41 -19.91 -7.96 2.12
C ILE A 41 -20.20 -8.58 0.75
N ASP A 42 -21.28 -8.14 0.15
CA ASP A 42 -21.67 -8.48 -1.20
C ASP A 42 -20.81 -7.69 -2.20
N THR A 43 -19.84 -8.39 -2.79
CA THR A 43 -19.02 -7.85 -3.87
C THR A 43 -19.82 -7.55 -5.15
N SER A 44 -21.11 -7.79 -5.15
CA SER A 44 -22.05 -7.48 -6.26
C SER A 44 -22.57 -6.04 -6.21
N ASP A 45 -22.31 -5.28 -5.12
CA ASP A 45 -22.68 -3.86 -5.04
C ASP A 45 -21.98 -3.04 -6.13
N PRO A 46 -22.74 -2.39 -7.04
CA PRO A 46 -22.18 -1.69 -8.19
C PRO A 46 -21.22 -0.53 -7.81
N GLU A 47 -21.50 0.15 -6.70
CA GLU A 47 -20.65 1.25 -6.22
C GLU A 47 -19.30 0.73 -5.71
N THR A 48 -19.32 -0.35 -4.95
CA THR A 48 -18.10 -1.03 -4.48
C THR A 48 -17.27 -1.53 -5.66
N GLN A 49 -17.88 -2.13 -6.67
CA GLN A 49 -17.21 -2.59 -7.88
C GLN A 49 -16.61 -1.43 -8.67
N ALA A 50 -17.35 -0.33 -8.83
CA ALA A 50 -16.85 0.85 -9.53
C ALA A 50 -15.62 1.45 -8.83
N ASN A 51 -15.63 1.54 -7.51
CA ASN A 51 -14.51 2.04 -6.72
C ASN A 51 -13.27 1.15 -6.84
N VAL A 52 -13.44 -0.18 -6.77
CA VAL A 52 -12.34 -1.15 -6.96
C VAL A 52 -11.79 -1.07 -8.37
N THR A 53 -12.65 -0.98 -9.38
CA THR A 53 -12.24 -0.86 -10.79
C THR A 53 -11.44 0.42 -11.00
N ALA A 54 -11.93 1.56 -10.55
CA ALA A 54 -11.23 2.84 -10.66
C ALA A 54 -9.86 2.83 -9.96
N PHE A 55 -9.77 2.18 -8.80
CA PHE A 55 -8.51 2.01 -8.08
C PHE A 55 -7.49 1.19 -8.88
N VAL A 56 -7.93 0.05 -9.42
CA VAL A 56 -7.06 -0.83 -10.23
C VAL A 56 -6.62 -0.14 -11.51
N GLU A 57 -7.52 0.55 -12.21
CA GLU A 57 -7.21 1.32 -13.42
C GLU A 57 -6.22 2.44 -13.15
N ALA A 58 -6.39 3.19 -12.04
CA ALA A 58 -5.44 4.23 -11.64
C ALA A 58 -4.03 3.65 -11.39
N LEU A 59 -3.93 2.50 -10.74
CA LEU A 59 -2.66 1.81 -10.55
C LEU A 59 -2.04 1.37 -11.89
N GLN A 60 -2.85 0.89 -12.84
CA GLN A 60 -2.38 0.50 -14.17
C GLN A 60 -1.82 1.71 -14.94
N HIS A 61 -2.47 2.86 -14.88
CA HIS A 61 -1.96 4.11 -15.48
C HIS A 61 -0.62 4.55 -14.88
N LEU A 62 -0.35 4.18 -13.63
CA LEU A 62 0.92 4.42 -12.95
C LEU A 62 1.97 3.33 -13.21
N GLY A 63 1.66 2.35 -14.06
CA GLY A 63 2.57 1.25 -14.41
C GLY A 63 2.49 0.02 -13.50
N TRP A 64 1.54 -0.01 -12.56
CA TRP A 64 1.31 -1.16 -11.68
C TRP A 64 0.26 -2.08 -12.28
N ALA A 65 0.62 -3.32 -12.56
CA ALA A 65 -0.29 -4.31 -13.14
C ALA A 65 -0.38 -5.55 -12.24
N SER A 66 -1.61 -5.91 -11.87
CA SER A 66 -1.87 -7.14 -11.12
C SER A 66 -1.39 -8.36 -11.90
N GLY A 67 -0.71 -9.28 -11.20
CA GLY A 67 -0.13 -10.47 -11.79
C GLY A 67 1.25 -10.28 -12.46
N ARG A 68 1.71 -9.04 -12.66
CA ARG A 68 3.03 -8.73 -13.22
C ARG A 68 3.98 -8.18 -12.14
N ASN A 69 3.70 -7.00 -11.61
CA ASN A 69 4.53 -6.32 -10.62
C ASN A 69 3.74 -5.89 -9.37
N LEU A 70 2.45 -6.23 -9.31
CA LEU A 70 1.53 -5.90 -8.23
C LEU A 70 0.71 -7.13 -7.82
N ARG A 71 0.55 -7.31 -6.52
CA ARG A 71 -0.41 -8.24 -5.92
C ARG A 71 -1.32 -7.46 -4.98
N ILE A 72 -2.64 -7.62 -5.13
CA ILE A 72 -3.65 -7.00 -4.29
C ILE A 72 -4.36 -8.08 -3.49
N ASP A 73 -4.33 -7.98 -2.16
CA ASP A 73 -5.06 -8.84 -1.25
C ASP A 73 -6.19 -8.03 -0.61
N HIS A 74 -7.43 -8.22 -1.03
CA HIS A 74 -8.60 -7.48 -0.56
C HIS A 74 -9.40 -8.29 0.45
N ARG A 75 -9.83 -7.62 1.55
CA ARG A 75 -10.72 -8.17 2.57
C ARG A 75 -11.80 -7.16 2.91
N VAL A 76 -13.00 -7.66 3.18
CA VAL A 76 -14.16 -6.85 3.60
C VAL A 76 -14.60 -7.29 4.98
N GLY A 77 -14.50 -6.38 5.95
CA GLY A 77 -14.88 -6.64 7.34
C GLY A 77 -16.35 -6.37 7.65
N GLY A 78 -16.99 -5.49 6.86
CA GLY A 78 -18.32 -5.00 7.16
C GLY A 78 -18.33 -4.21 8.47
N ASN A 79 -19.46 -4.21 9.17
CA ASN A 79 -19.62 -3.50 10.45
C ASN A 79 -19.23 -4.34 11.69
N ASN A 80 -18.57 -5.47 11.51
CA ASN A 80 -18.18 -6.33 12.62
C ASN A 80 -16.73 -6.04 13.04
N VAL A 81 -16.58 -5.42 14.21
CA VAL A 81 -15.27 -4.97 14.75
C VAL A 81 -14.31 -6.13 15.00
N GLU A 82 -14.78 -7.25 15.52
CA GLU A 82 -13.94 -8.43 15.79
C GLU A 82 -13.44 -9.06 14.50
N ARG A 83 -14.29 -9.12 13.47
CA ARG A 83 -13.91 -9.58 12.15
C ARG A 83 -12.88 -8.65 11.51
N ILE A 84 -13.08 -7.33 11.62
CA ILE A 84 -12.13 -6.32 11.10
C ILE A 84 -10.77 -6.49 11.78
N ARG A 85 -10.73 -6.68 13.10
CA ARG A 85 -9.49 -6.90 13.86
C ARG A 85 -8.74 -8.14 13.36
N LYS A 86 -9.43 -9.27 13.24
CA LYS A 86 -8.86 -10.51 12.73
C LYS A 86 -8.31 -10.35 11.31
N LEU A 87 -9.07 -9.72 10.43
CA LEU A 87 -8.64 -9.46 9.06
C LEU A 87 -7.44 -8.51 8.97
N ALA A 88 -7.37 -7.52 9.87
CA ALA A 88 -6.21 -6.63 9.97
C ALA A 88 -4.93 -7.41 10.34
N GLU A 89 -5.01 -8.29 11.33
CA GLU A 89 -3.90 -9.16 11.73
C GLU A 89 -3.47 -10.10 10.59
N GLU A 90 -4.43 -10.73 9.91
CA GLU A 90 -4.18 -11.60 8.75
C GLU A 90 -3.49 -10.85 7.61
N LEU A 91 -3.94 -9.63 7.29
CA LEU A 91 -3.33 -8.81 6.23
C LEU A 91 -1.92 -8.35 6.58
N VAL A 92 -1.69 -7.95 7.83
CA VAL A 92 -0.35 -7.57 8.32
C VAL A 92 0.61 -8.76 8.27
N ALA A 93 0.14 -9.97 8.59
CA ALA A 93 0.94 -11.19 8.52
C ALA A 93 1.40 -11.54 7.09
N LEU A 94 0.71 -11.06 6.06
CA LEU A 94 1.14 -11.19 4.66
C LEU A 94 2.34 -10.29 4.31
N ALA A 95 2.81 -9.45 5.24
CA ALA A 95 3.90 -8.49 5.06
C ALA A 95 3.73 -7.60 3.81
N PRO A 96 2.61 -6.86 3.68
CA PRO A 96 2.38 -6.00 2.53
C PRO A 96 3.32 -4.81 2.54
N ASP A 97 3.60 -4.26 1.36
CA ASP A 97 4.38 -3.02 1.21
C ASP A 97 3.55 -1.80 1.66
N VAL A 98 2.23 -1.86 1.51
CA VAL A 98 1.28 -0.82 1.96
C VAL A 98 -0.10 -1.43 2.20
N ILE A 99 -0.84 -0.86 3.13
CA ILE A 99 -2.23 -1.22 3.41
C ILE A 99 -3.12 -0.03 3.07
N LEU A 100 -4.08 -0.23 2.16
CA LEU A 100 -5.17 0.71 1.92
C LEU A 100 -6.37 0.32 2.77
N THR A 101 -6.97 1.28 3.43
CA THR A 101 -8.21 1.03 4.19
C THR A 101 -9.29 2.03 3.86
N ALA A 102 -10.50 1.55 3.64
CA ALA A 102 -11.68 2.36 3.36
C ALA A 102 -12.68 2.28 4.51
N GLY A 103 -12.98 3.44 5.10
CA GLY A 103 -13.87 3.58 6.24
C GLY A 103 -13.14 3.70 7.58
N ALA A 104 -13.72 4.46 8.49
CA ALA A 104 -13.09 4.83 9.77
C ALA A 104 -12.88 3.64 10.73
N THR A 105 -13.78 2.66 10.71
CA THR A 105 -13.78 1.53 11.66
C THR A 105 -12.61 0.58 11.49
N SER A 106 -11.98 0.55 10.32
CA SER A 106 -10.83 -0.33 10.05
C SER A 106 -9.47 0.30 10.35
N VAL A 107 -9.40 1.63 10.53
CA VAL A 107 -8.13 2.34 10.76
C VAL A 107 -7.51 1.96 12.11
N ALA A 108 -8.25 2.07 13.20
CA ALA A 108 -7.74 1.76 14.54
C ALA A 108 -7.25 0.31 14.68
N PRO A 109 -7.99 -0.72 14.24
CA PRO A 109 -7.49 -2.11 14.25
C PRO A 109 -6.19 -2.29 13.45
N LEU A 110 -6.05 -1.66 12.29
CA LEU A 110 -4.80 -1.71 11.51
C LEU A 110 -3.63 -1.05 12.24
N LEU A 111 -3.83 0.13 12.83
CA LEU A 111 -2.79 0.82 13.59
C LEU A 111 -2.40 0.10 14.88
N GLN A 112 -3.27 -0.75 15.42
CA GLN A 112 -2.95 -1.66 16.52
C GLN A 112 -2.15 -2.88 16.04
N ALA A 113 -2.48 -3.40 14.86
CA ALA A 113 -1.84 -4.57 14.29
C ALA A 113 -0.43 -4.28 13.73
N THR A 114 -0.16 -3.07 13.24
CA THR A 114 1.16 -2.69 12.71
C THR A 114 1.54 -1.25 13.05
N ARG A 115 2.83 -1.03 13.33
CA ARG A 115 3.43 0.30 13.52
C ARG A 115 4.44 0.66 12.44
N SER A 116 4.77 -0.28 11.58
CA SER A 116 5.81 -0.14 10.55
C SER A 116 5.28 -0.15 9.12
N THR A 117 4.25 -0.96 8.85
CA THR A 117 3.64 -1.00 7.52
C THR A 117 2.87 0.29 7.27
N PRO A 118 3.11 1.01 6.16
CA PRO A 118 2.36 2.20 5.81
C PRO A 118 0.87 1.89 5.64
N VAL A 119 0.01 2.69 6.26
CA VAL A 119 -1.45 2.59 6.15
C VAL A 119 -1.97 3.86 5.47
N VAL A 120 -2.67 3.70 4.35
CA VAL A 120 -3.35 4.78 3.64
C VAL A 120 -4.85 4.64 3.89
N PHE A 121 -5.46 5.62 4.54
CA PHE A 121 -6.90 5.61 4.78
C PHE A 121 -7.65 6.52 3.80
N VAL A 122 -8.86 6.12 3.44
CA VAL A 122 -9.83 6.92 2.67
C VAL A 122 -11.19 6.87 3.36
N ASN A 123 -12.03 7.86 3.08
CA ASN A 123 -13.38 7.95 3.66
C ASN A 123 -13.39 8.03 5.20
N VAL A 124 -12.46 8.80 5.76
CA VAL A 124 -12.40 9.11 7.18
C VAL A 124 -12.75 10.60 7.37
N ALA A 125 -13.76 10.90 8.17
CA ALA A 125 -14.23 12.28 8.34
C ALA A 125 -13.28 13.15 9.16
N ASP A 126 -12.74 12.63 10.26
CA ASP A 126 -11.83 13.36 11.16
C ASP A 126 -10.69 12.46 11.63
N PRO A 127 -9.63 12.29 10.82
CA PRO A 127 -8.50 11.44 11.19
C PRO A 127 -7.62 12.04 12.30
N VAL A 128 -7.62 13.36 12.47
CA VAL A 128 -6.86 14.06 13.53
C VAL A 128 -7.59 13.95 14.85
N GLY A 129 -8.86 14.26 14.92
CA GLY A 129 -9.67 14.09 16.11
C GLY A 129 -9.79 12.64 16.59
N ALA A 130 -9.76 11.69 15.66
CA ALA A 130 -9.70 10.26 15.97
C ALA A 130 -8.31 9.77 16.41
N GLY A 131 -7.28 10.61 16.35
CA GLY A 131 -5.91 10.26 16.74
C GLY A 131 -5.16 9.37 15.75
N TYR A 132 -5.61 9.27 14.50
CA TYR A 132 -4.95 8.49 13.46
C TYR A 132 -3.79 9.23 12.82
N ALA A 133 -3.82 10.56 12.82
CA ALA A 133 -2.76 11.43 12.35
C ALA A 133 -2.58 12.62 13.30
N GLU A 134 -1.35 13.12 13.44
CA GLU A 134 -1.06 14.32 14.26
C GLU A 134 -1.61 15.59 13.61
N SER A 135 -1.51 15.68 12.29
CA SER A 135 -2.15 16.69 11.45
C SER A 135 -2.28 16.17 10.03
N LEU A 136 -3.08 16.84 9.19
CA LEU A 136 -3.23 16.47 7.78
C LEU A 136 -1.93 16.68 6.98
N ALA A 137 -1.15 17.71 7.33
CA ALA A 137 0.11 18.03 6.66
C ALA A 137 1.28 17.18 7.15
N ARG A 138 1.21 16.71 8.40
CA ARG A 138 2.24 15.89 9.05
C ARG A 138 1.56 14.76 9.84
N PRO A 139 1.31 13.62 9.22
CA PRO A 139 0.62 12.51 9.89
C PRO A 139 1.35 11.95 11.11
N GLY A 140 2.69 12.06 11.16
CA GLY A 140 3.52 11.74 12.33
C GLY A 140 3.71 10.26 12.63
N ARG A 141 2.90 9.38 12.06
CA ARG A 141 2.92 7.92 12.25
C ARG A 141 2.96 7.19 10.92
N ASN A 142 2.75 5.88 10.94
CA ASN A 142 2.66 5.06 9.74
C ASN A 142 1.31 5.16 9.01
N ALA A 143 0.44 6.11 9.37
CA ALA A 143 -0.85 6.33 8.73
C ALA A 143 -0.89 7.69 8.02
N THR A 144 -1.43 7.71 6.82
CA THR A 144 -1.74 8.90 6.03
C THR A 144 -3.02 8.64 5.22
N GLY A 145 -3.61 9.65 4.63
CA GLY A 145 -4.78 9.41 3.79
C GLY A 145 -5.56 10.64 3.41
N PHE A 146 -6.79 10.39 2.98
CA PHE A 146 -7.71 11.38 2.44
C PHE A 146 -8.99 11.42 3.27
N MET A 147 -9.38 12.62 3.67
CA MET A 147 -10.66 12.85 4.35
C MET A 147 -11.81 12.76 3.35
N SER A 148 -12.95 12.24 3.80
CA SER A 148 -14.22 12.54 3.13
C SER A 148 -14.76 13.85 3.70
N LEU A 149 -14.93 14.83 2.85
CA LEU A 149 -15.73 16.01 3.20
C LEU A 149 -17.20 15.55 3.12
N GLY A 150 -17.82 15.36 4.28
CA GLY A 150 -19.26 15.09 4.33
C GLY A 150 -19.98 16.18 3.56
N THR A 151 -20.88 15.80 2.68
CA THR A 151 -21.82 16.75 2.05
C THR A 151 -22.64 17.38 3.18
N ILE A 152 -22.52 18.67 3.35
CA ILE A 152 -23.35 19.48 4.28
C ILE A 152 -24.78 19.49 3.76
#